data_63c74e77d5e2c23a074c1838445aac90
#
_entry.id   63c74e77d5e2c23a074c1838445aac90
#
_cell.length_a   1.000
_cell.length_b   1.000
_cell.length_c   1.000
_cell.angle_alpha   90.00
_cell.angle_beta   90.00
_cell.angle_gamma   90.00
#
_symmetry.space_group_name_H-M   'P 1'
#
loop_
_entity.id
_entity.type
_entity.pdbx_description
1 polymer ?
#
loop_
_entity_poly.entity_id
_entity_poly.type
_entity_poly.pdbx_seq_one_letter_code
_entity_poly.pdbx_strand_id
1 'polypeptide(L)'
;AIQLYQHTQSLLFDFGLPAYEISNHAHPGCESQHNLAYWLYKDYLGVGPGAHSRITSGGRIYALSQVRSPAKWFRESKVGNFVESRPEALSLLQSTREMVIMGLRLHRGISKKWFKNRTSHLLDEMLDPNILRDLAVNKLIINNTEKIQLTARGRPLLNAIIERLLP
;
A
#
# COMPACT_ATOMS: atom_id res chain seq x y z
N ALA A 1 -4.53 19.98 -13.26
CA ALA A 1 -4.66 18.82 -12.34
C ALA A 1 -4.07 19.11 -10.95
N ILE A 2 -2.80 19.54 -10.83
CA ILE A 2 -2.13 19.72 -9.52
C ILE A 2 -2.77 20.82 -8.65
N GLN A 3 -3.15 21.94 -9.25
CA GLN A 3 -3.82 23.04 -8.53
C GLN A 3 -5.17 22.60 -7.95
N LEU A 4 -5.94 21.81 -8.70
CA LEU A 4 -7.21 21.27 -8.22
C LEU A 4 -6.99 20.30 -7.05
N TYR A 5 -5.99 19.43 -7.16
CA TYR A 5 -5.60 18.54 -6.06
C TYR A 5 -5.24 19.33 -4.79
N GLN A 6 -4.36 20.34 -4.91
CA GLN A 6 -3.95 21.18 -3.79
C GLN A 6 -5.12 21.94 -3.17
N HIS A 7 -6.00 22.51 -4.00
CA HIS A 7 -7.20 23.20 -3.53
C HIS A 7 -8.14 22.24 -2.77
N THR A 8 -8.36 21.05 -3.29
CA THR A 8 -9.16 20.02 -2.59
C THR A 8 -8.57 19.66 -1.23
N GLN A 9 -7.24 19.48 -1.15
CA GLN A 9 -6.56 19.18 0.10
C GLN A 9 -6.76 20.30 1.15
N SER A 10 -6.59 21.57 0.74
CA SER A 10 -6.78 22.72 1.61
C SER A 10 -8.24 22.84 2.06
N LEU A 11 -9.18 22.81 1.11
CA LEU A 11 -10.59 22.97 1.40
C LEU A 11 -11.09 21.91 2.39
N LEU A 12 -10.79 20.65 2.15
CA LEU A 12 -11.25 19.56 3.02
C LEU A 12 -10.57 19.59 4.40
N PHE A 13 -9.30 20.01 4.45
CA PHE A 13 -8.61 20.22 5.72
C PHE A 13 -9.31 21.28 6.57
N ASP A 14 -9.71 22.41 5.98
CA ASP A 14 -10.42 23.52 6.64
C ASP A 14 -11.80 23.08 7.18
N PHE A 15 -12.43 22.07 6.55
CA PHE A 15 -13.64 21.41 7.04
C PHE A 15 -13.41 20.28 8.05
N GLY A 16 -12.19 20.12 8.57
CA GLY A 16 -11.84 19.08 9.54
C GLY A 16 -11.75 17.67 8.95
N LEU A 17 -11.59 17.57 7.62
CA LEU A 17 -11.45 16.33 6.86
C LEU A 17 -10.03 16.24 6.27
N PRO A 18 -8.97 16.08 7.07
CA PRO A 18 -7.62 15.92 6.54
C PRO A 18 -7.51 14.66 5.68
N ALA A 19 -6.66 14.70 4.66
CA ALA A 19 -6.34 13.51 3.92
C ALA A 19 -5.55 12.52 4.78
N TYR A 20 -5.96 11.26 4.84
CA TYR A 20 -5.21 10.20 5.48
C TYR A 20 -4.38 9.37 4.49
N GLU A 21 -4.76 9.44 3.20
CA GLU A 21 -4.01 8.91 2.06
C GLU A 21 -4.16 9.85 0.85
N ILE A 22 -3.62 9.48 -0.30
CA ILE A 22 -3.54 10.34 -1.50
C ILE A 22 -4.91 10.89 -1.95
N SER A 23 -5.96 10.07 -1.91
CA SER A 23 -7.27 10.36 -2.54
C SER A 23 -8.42 10.47 -1.54
N ASN A 24 -8.23 10.03 -0.31
CA ASN A 24 -9.31 9.94 0.67
C ASN A 24 -9.07 10.80 1.90
N HIS A 25 -10.15 11.38 2.37
CA HIS A 25 -10.21 12.30 3.49
C HIS A 25 -11.19 11.77 4.53
N ALA A 26 -10.95 12.05 5.80
CA ALA A 26 -11.85 11.67 6.88
C ALA A 26 -11.60 12.54 8.11
N HIS A 27 -12.57 12.68 9.00
CA HIS A 27 -12.30 13.15 10.35
C HIS A 27 -11.31 12.19 11.03
N PRO A 28 -10.39 12.69 11.87
CA PRO A 28 -9.46 11.87 12.63
C PRO A 28 -10.20 10.76 13.41
N GLY A 29 -9.78 9.50 13.22
CA GLY A 29 -10.41 8.33 13.80
C GLY A 29 -11.59 7.74 13.01
N CYS A 30 -12.02 8.40 11.93
CA CYS A 30 -13.10 7.94 11.05
C CYS A 30 -12.59 7.47 9.68
N GLU A 31 -11.29 7.21 9.57
CA GLU A 31 -10.70 6.72 8.33
C GLU A 31 -11.29 5.35 7.95
N SER A 32 -11.49 5.11 6.65
CA SER A 32 -11.96 3.82 6.17
C SER A 32 -11.04 2.69 6.60
N GLN A 33 -11.49 1.83 7.49
CA GLN A 33 -10.72 0.68 7.98
C GLN A 33 -10.42 -0.31 6.85
N HIS A 34 -11.33 -0.44 5.88
CA HIS A 34 -11.13 -1.25 4.70
C HIS A 34 -9.95 -0.71 3.86
N ASN A 35 -9.91 0.59 3.57
CA ASN A 35 -8.79 1.19 2.84
C ASN A 35 -7.47 1.07 3.62
N LEU A 36 -7.52 1.34 4.93
CA LEU A 36 -6.34 1.21 5.78
C LEU A 36 -5.81 -0.23 5.85
N ALA A 37 -6.67 -1.25 5.74
CA ALA A 37 -6.21 -2.63 5.68
C ALA A 37 -5.30 -2.86 4.47
N TYR A 38 -5.65 -2.31 3.30
CA TYR A 38 -4.80 -2.38 2.11
C TYR A 38 -3.53 -1.54 2.24
N TRP A 39 -3.67 -0.25 2.57
CA TRP A 39 -2.52 0.66 2.59
C TRP A 39 -1.50 0.31 3.67
N LEU A 40 -1.94 -0.33 4.76
CA LEU A 40 -1.07 -0.87 5.81
C LEU A 40 -0.55 -2.27 5.50
N TYR A 41 -0.95 -2.83 4.37
CA TYR A 41 -0.58 -4.19 4.00
C TYR A 41 -0.91 -5.21 5.10
N LYS A 42 -2.11 -5.11 5.68
CA LYS A 42 -2.66 -6.10 6.61
C LYS A 42 -3.18 -7.30 5.84
N ASP A 43 -3.47 -8.38 6.54
CA ASP A 43 -4.17 -9.51 5.94
C ASP A 43 -5.61 -9.10 5.58
N TYR A 44 -6.05 -9.53 4.39
CA TYR A 44 -7.40 -9.32 3.91
C TYR A 44 -7.86 -10.47 3.00
N LEU A 45 -9.15 -10.72 3.04
CA LEU A 45 -9.83 -11.68 2.17
C LEU A 45 -10.67 -10.93 1.14
N GLY A 46 -10.37 -11.16 -0.13
CA GLY A 46 -11.22 -10.71 -1.22
C GLY A 46 -12.34 -11.72 -1.47
N VAL A 47 -13.55 -11.25 -1.70
CA VAL A 47 -14.71 -12.08 -2.01
C VAL A 47 -15.30 -11.62 -3.33
N GLY A 48 -15.57 -12.58 -4.22
CA GLY A 48 -16.18 -12.32 -5.53
C GLY A 48 -15.25 -12.55 -6.72
N PRO A 49 -15.78 -12.47 -7.94
CA PRO A 49 -15.02 -12.73 -9.17
C PRO A 49 -13.81 -11.79 -9.27
N GLY A 50 -12.63 -12.38 -9.49
CA GLY A 50 -11.36 -11.64 -9.64
C GLY A 50 -10.84 -10.98 -8.37
N ALA A 51 -11.43 -11.26 -7.20
CA ALA A 51 -10.97 -10.69 -5.94
C ALA A 51 -9.60 -11.25 -5.54
N HIS A 52 -8.77 -10.40 -4.95
CA HIS A 52 -7.45 -10.75 -4.44
C HIS A 52 -7.45 -10.81 -2.92
N SER A 53 -6.56 -11.64 -2.36
CA SER A 53 -6.35 -11.73 -0.92
C SER A 53 -4.86 -11.69 -0.60
N ARG A 54 -4.55 -11.24 0.61
CA ARG A 54 -3.21 -11.39 1.22
C ARG A 54 -3.40 -11.98 2.61
N ILE A 55 -2.76 -13.11 2.86
CA ILE A 55 -2.90 -13.87 4.11
C ILE A 55 -1.52 -14.25 4.60
N THR A 56 -1.27 -14.02 5.89
CA THR A 56 -0.03 -14.46 6.54
C THR A 56 -0.25 -15.80 7.23
N SER A 57 0.59 -16.76 6.90
CA SER A 57 0.59 -18.07 7.53
C SER A 57 2.03 -18.57 7.66
N GLY A 58 2.41 -19.10 8.83
CA GLY A 58 3.76 -19.58 9.10
C GLY A 58 4.87 -18.54 8.84
N GLY A 59 4.60 -17.25 9.09
CA GLY A 59 5.54 -16.15 8.83
C GLY A 59 5.73 -15.77 7.35
N ARG A 60 4.95 -16.35 6.45
CA ARG A 60 4.98 -16.04 5.00
C ARG A 60 3.67 -15.38 4.58
N ILE A 61 3.77 -14.47 3.62
CA ILE A 61 2.61 -13.79 3.02
C ILE A 61 2.23 -14.55 1.75
N TYR A 62 0.98 -14.94 1.66
CA TYR A 62 0.42 -15.64 0.51
C TYR A 62 -0.50 -14.72 -0.28
N ALA A 63 -0.34 -14.72 -1.60
CA ALA A 63 -1.25 -14.11 -2.54
C ALA A 63 -2.26 -15.16 -3.03
N LEU A 64 -3.54 -14.77 -3.02
CA LEU A 64 -4.60 -15.57 -3.63
C LEU A 64 -5.39 -14.68 -4.58
N SER A 65 -5.88 -15.25 -5.67
CA SER A 65 -6.84 -14.62 -6.57
C SER A 65 -8.01 -15.56 -6.84
N GLN A 66 -9.20 -14.98 -6.93
CA GLN A 66 -10.39 -15.74 -7.28
C GLN A 66 -10.62 -15.72 -8.79
N VAL A 67 -11.35 -16.70 -9.28
CA VAL A 67 -11.74 -16.83 -10.68
C VAL A 67 -12.35 -15.54 -11.19
N ARG A 68 -11.81 -14.96 -12.27
CA ARG A 68 -12.18 -13.63 -12.78
C ARG A 68 -13.54 -13.59 -13.46
N SER A 69 -13.90 -14.64 -14.20
CA SER A 69 -15.19 -14.72 -14.90
C SER A 69 -16.33 -14.87 -13.90
N PRO A 70 -17.32 -13.94 -13.82
CA PRO A 70 -18.45 -14.06 -12.90
C PRO A 70 -19.23 -15.38 -13.06
N ALA A 71 -19.52 -15.79 -14.29
CA ALA A 71 -20.24 -17.02 -14.55
C ALA A 71 -19.47 -18.27 -14.13
N LYS A 72 -18.15 -18.30 -14.39
CA LYS A 72 -17.27 -19.37 -13.93
C LYS A 72 -17.15 -19.34 -12.41
N TRP A 73 -16.92 -18.19 -11.80
CA TRP A 73 -16.82 -18.03 -10.35
C TRP A 73 -18.08 -18.53 -9.64
N PHE A 74 -19.28 -18.15 -10.12
CA PHE A 74 -20.56 -18.59 -9.57
C PHE A 74 -20.73 -20.12 -9.64
N ARG A 75 -20.34 -20.74 -10.76
CA ARG A 75 -20.40 -22.19 -10.92
C ARG A 75 -19.43 -22.92 -10.00
N GLU A 76 -18.16 -22.48 -9.97
CA GLU A 76 -17.09 -23.09 -9.19
C GLU A 76 -17.28 -22.87 -7.68
N SER A 77 -17.85 -21.73 -7.28
CA SER A 77 -18.09 -21.44 -5.86
C SER A 77 -19.06 -22.41 -5.20
N LYS A 78 -20.02 -22.97 -5.97
CA LYS A 78 -20.96 -23.99 -5.46
C LYS A 78 -20.28 -25.29 -5.01
N VAL A 79 -19.11 -25.57 -5.55
CA VAL A 79 -18.30 -26.76 -5.21
C VAL A 79 -17.03 -26.41 -4.45
N GLY A 80 -16.92 -25.18 -3.95
CA GLY A 80 -15.77 -24.71 -3.18
C GLY A 80 -14.49 -24.45 -3.98
N ASN A 81 -14.56 -24.44 -5.30
CA ASN A 81 -13.40 -24.28 -6.21
C ASN A 81 -13.37 -22.90 -6.88
N PHE A 82 -13.42 -21.84 -6.09
CA PHE A 82 -13.48 -20.46 -6.58
C PHE A 82 -12.12 -19.75 -6.68
N VAL A 83 -11.02 -20.42 -6.30
CA VAL A 83 -9.66 -19.88 -6.37
C VAL A 83 -9.07 -20.14 -7.74
N GLU A 84 -8.47 -19.11 -8.38
CA GLU A 84 -7.88 -19.21 -9.72
C GLU A 84 -6.67 -20.16 -9.75
N SER A 85 -5.83 -20.07 -8.71
CA SER A 85 -4.61 -20.86 -8.57
C SER A 85 -4.35 -21.22 -7.11
N ARG A 86 -3.46 -22.18 -6.88
CA ARG A 86 -3.00 -22.46 -5.51
C ARG A 86 -2.36 -21.20 -4.90
N PRO A 87 -2.53 -20.98 -3.56
CA PRO A 87 -1.88 -19.87 -2.87
C PRO A 87 -0.37 -19.90 -3.10
N GLU A 88 0.17 -18.81 -3.61
CA GLU A 88 1.61 -18.63 -3.78
C GLU A 88 2.19 -17.81 -2.64
N ALA A 89 3.26 -18.33 -2.02
CA ALA A 89 4.03 -17.54 -1.07
C ALA A 89 4.80 -16.45 -1.83
N LEU A 90 4.56 -15.20 -1.47
CA LEU A 90 5.28 -14.07 -2.06
C LEU A 90 6.76 -14.11 -1.63
N SER A 91 7.66 -13.82 -2.57
CA SER A 91 9.05 -13.56 -2.26
C SER A 91 9.17 -12.28 -1.43
N LEU A 92 10.32 -12.13 -0.75
CA LEU A 92 10.61 -10.89 -0.01
C LEU A 92 10.55 -9.66 -0.93
N LEU A 93 11.09 -9.76 -2.14
CA LEU A 93 11.07 -8.67 -3.13
C LEU A 93 9.64 -8.29 -3.53
N GLN A 94 8.76 -9.27 -3.81
CA GLN A 94 7.36 -9.03 -4.13
C GLN A 94 6.62 -8.35 -2.97
N SER A 95 6.78 -8.88 -1.75
CA SER A 95 6.17 -8.27 -0.56
C SER A 95 6.68 -6.85 -0.32
N THR A 96 7.98 -6.59 -0.50
CA THR A 96 8.58 -5.26 -0.39
C THR A 96 7.96 -4.30 -1.41
N ARG A 97 7.87 -4.72 -2.68
CA ARG A 97 7.25 -3.90 -3.74
C ARG A 97 5.81 -3.53 -3.38
N GLU A 98 5.00 -4.49 -2.99
CA GLU A 98 3.61 -4.24 -2.61
C GLU A 98 3.51 -3.32 -1.39
N MET A 99 4.32 -3.54 -0.34
CA MET A 99 4.32 -2.69 0.86
C MET A 99 4.75 -1.26 0.58
N VAL A 100 5.71 -1.05 -0.33
CA VAL A 100 6.15 0.29 -0.75
C VAL A 100 5.06 0.98 -1.57
N ILE A 101 4.47 0.30 -2.55
CA ILE A 101 3.39 0.83 -3.39
C ILE A 101 2.19 1.25 -2.53
N MET A 102 1.77 0.39 -1.61
CA MET A 102 0.61 0.65 -0.74
C MET A 102 0.93 1.70 0.33
N GLY A 103 2.05 1.54 1.04
CA GLY A 103 2.37 2.35 2.20
C GLY A 103 2.75 3.79 1.88
N LEU A 104 3.35 4.07 0.71
CA LEU A 104 3.65 5.45 0.30
C LEU A 104 2.38 6.26 -0.04
N ARG A 105 1.24 5.62 -0.24
CA ARG A 105 -0.05 6.32 -0.39
C ARG A 105 -0.49 6.97 0.91
N LEU A 106 -0.16 6.39 2.05
CA LEU A 106 -0.53 6.92 3.35
C LEU A 106 0.18 8.24 3.65
N HIS A 107 -0.56 9.22 4.17
CA HIS A 107 0.04 10.48 4.64
C HIS A 107 1.07 10.25 5.76
N ARG A 108 0.89 9.22 6.60
CA ARG A 108 1.86 8.85 7.64
C ARG A 108 3.06 8.06 7.11
N GLY A 109 3.00 7.57 5.86
CA GLY A 109 4.05 6.79 5.21
C GLY A 109 4.16 5.35 5.70
N ILE A 110 5.28 4.72 5.37
CA ILE A 110 5.61 3.33 5.70
C ILE A 110 6.34 3.31 7.04
N SER A 111 5.80 2.62 8.03
CA SER A 111 6.50 2.35 9.30
C SER A 111 7.57 1.29 9.10
N LYS A 112 8.84 1.61 9.40
CA LYS A 112 9.96 0.67 9.35
C LYS A 112 9.80 -0.49 10.34
N LYS A 113 9.24 -0.18 11.53
CA LYS A 113 8.90 -1.20 12.52
C LYS A 113 7.84 -2.18 12.01
N TRP A 114 6.78 -1.66 11.37
CA TRP A 114 5.74 -2.50 10.79
C TRP A 114 6.28 -3.36 9.65
N PHE A 115 7.09 -2.78 8.75
CA PHE A 115 7.76 -3.52 7.69
C PHE A 115 8.60 -4.68 8.23
N LYS A 116 9.45 -4.41 9.24
CA LYS A 116 10.28 -5.43 9.90
C LYS A 116 9.43 -6.53 10.52
N ASN A 117 8.33 -6.18 11.18
CA ASN A 117 7.42 -7.18 11.79
C ASN A 117 6.75 -8.08 10.75
N ARG A 118 6.49 -7.56 9.54
CA ARG A 118 5.83 -8.30 8.45
C ARG A 118 6.79 -9.16 7.64
N THR A 119 8.03 -8.73 7.48
CA THR A 119 8.99 -9.35 6.55
C THR A 119 10.21 -9.96 7.24
N SER A 120 10.44 -9.66 8.51
CA SER A 120 11.66 -9.96 9.28
C SER A 120 12.93 -9.27 8.75
N HIS A 121 12.80 -8.31 7.83
CA HIS A 121 13.91 -7.57 7.22
C HIS A 121 13.78 -6.07 7.46
N LEU A 122 14.88 -5.34 7.29
CA LEU A 122 14.86 -3.87 7.40
C LEU A 122 14.49 -3.25 6.05
N LEU A 123 13.57 -2.27 6.06
CA LEU A 123 13.15 -1.57 4.84
C LEU A 123 14.31 -0.87 4.13
N ASP A 124 15.25 -0.31 4.90
CA ASP A 124 16.42 0.38 4.36
C ASP A 124 17.40 -0.56 3.62
N GLU A 125 17.41 -1.85 3.94
CA GLU A 125 18.21 -2.85 3.24
C GLU A 125 17.59 -3.28 1.90
N MET A 126 16.30 -3.03 1.75
CA MET A 126 15.52 -3.42 0.56
C MET A 126 15.46 -2.33 -0.51
N LEU A 127 15.91 -1.12 -0.20
CA LEU A 127 15.84 0.04 -1.10
C LEU A 127 17.24 0.62 -1.32
N ASP A 128 17.49 1.19 -2.50
CA ASP A 128 18.78 1.81 -2.81
C ASP A 128 19.00 3.05 -1.93
N PRO A 129 20.07 3.07 -1.09
CA PRO A 129 20.37 4.17 -0.20
C PRO A 129 20.70 5.48 -0.93
N ASN A 130 21.20 5.41 -2.16
CA ASN A 130 21.51 6.61 -2.96
C ASN A 130 20.21 7.24 -3.47
N ILE A 131 19.26 6.44 -3.92
CA ILE A 131 17.94 6.91 -4.34
C ILE A 131 17.20 7.52 -3.14
N LEU A 132 17.21 6.86 -1.98
CA LEU A 132 16.60 7.40 -0.75
C LEU A 132 17.21 8.75 -0.37
N ARG A 133 18.54 8.88 -0.44
CA ARG A 133 19.24 10.12 -0.14
C ARG A 133 18.87 11.23 -1.12
N ASP A 134 18.89 10.94 -2.43
CA ASP A 134 18.53 11.90 -3.46
C ASP A 134 17.09 12.41 -3.29
N LEU A 135 16.14 11.53 -3.07
CA LEU A 135 14.75 11.88 -2.83
C LEU A 135 14.57 12.74 -1.56
N ALA A 136 15.34 12.45 -0.50
CA ALA A 136 15.31 13.22 0.74
C ALA A 136 15.94 14.61 0.57
N VAL A 137 17.10 14.72 -0.09
CA VAL A 137 17.76 16.00 -0.41
C VAL A 137 16.86 16.90 -1.25
N ASN A 138 16.15 16.32 -2.22
CA ASN A 138 15.16 17.02 -3.05
C ASN A 138 13.84 17.32 -2.32
N LYS A 139 13.74 16.99 -1.02
CA LYS A 139 12.55 17.19 -0.18
C LYS A 139 11.29 16.52 -0.73
N LEU A 140 11.43 15.39 -1.39
CA LEU A 140 10.31 14.60 -1.91
C LEU A 140 9.84 13.56 -0.89
N ILE A 141 10.76 13.05 -0.06
CA ILE A 141 10.46 12.14 1.03
C ILE A 141 11.07 12.63 2.35
N ILE A 142 10.50 12.16 3.46
CA ILE A 142 11.13 12.12 4.78
C ILE A 142 11.55 10.68 5.00
N ASN A 143 12.84 10.45 5.21
CA ASN A 143 13.39 9.17 5.60
C ASN A 143 14.11 9.33 6.95
N ASN A 144 13.58 8.72 8.00
CA ASN A 144 14.16 8.73 9.34
C ASN A 144 14.17 7.31 9.95
N THR A 145 14.52 7.18 11.22
CA THR A 145 14.57 5.89 11.92
C THR A 145 13.21 5.18 12.03
N GLU A 146 12.11 5.92 11.94
CA GLU A 146 10.77 5.38 12.16
C GLU A 146 10.03 5.05 10.86
N LYS A 147 10.22 5.87 9.81
CA LYS A 147 9.38 5.81 8.61
C LYS A 147 10.05 6.35 7.35
N ILE A 148 9.47 5.96 6.21
CA ILE A 148 9.62 6.64 4.92
C ILE A 148 8.25 7.22 4.56
N GLN A 149 8.18 8.53 4.32
CA GLN A 149 6.93 9.26 4.10
C GLN A 149 7.10 10.26 2.96
N LEU A 150 6.08 10.41 2.11
CA LEU A 150 6.07 11.50 1.12
C LEU A 150 5.85 12.86 1.79
N THR A 151 6.58 13.86 1.35
CA THR A 151 6.30 15.26 1.70
C THR A 151 5.11 15.79 0.90
N ALA A 152 4.60 16.98 1.23
CA ALA A 152 3.60 17.66 0.41
C ALA A 152 4.05 17.85 -1.04
N ARG A 153 5.36 18.08 -1.26
CA ARG A 153 5.98 18.19 -2.59
C ARG A 153 6.09 16.83 -3.30
N GLY A 154 6.33 15.76 -2.56
CA GLY A 154 6.46 14.40 -3.11
C GLY A 154 5.14 13.74 -3.48
N ARG A 155 4.04 14.03 -2.77
CA ARG A 155 2.74 13.39 -2.99
C ARG A 155 2.24 13.43 -4.44
N PRO A 156 2.28 14.58 -5.15
CA PRO A 156 1.89 14.63 -6.55
C PRO A 156 2.78 13.78 -7.48
N LEU A 157 3.96 13.40 -7.02
CA LEU A 157 4.95 12.62 -7.75
C LEU A 157 5.03 11.16 -7.28
N LEU A 158 4.03 10.68 -6.53
CA LEU A 158 4.00 9.33 -5.94
C LEU A 158 4.46 8.24 -6.93
N ASN A 159 3.85 8.17 -8.11
CA ASN A 159 4.16 7.11 -9.07
C ASN A 159 5.62 7.16 -9.54
N ALA A 160 6.12 8.35 -9.88
CA ALA A 160 7.52 8.52 -10.28
C ALA A 160 8.51 8.19 -9.16
N ILE A 161 8.14 8.49 -7.90
CA ILE A 161 8.95 8.12 -6.73
C ILE A 161 8.96 6.60 -6.55
N ILE A 162 7.80 5.94 -6.68
CA ILE A 162 7.69 4.48 -6.59
C ILE A 162 8.54 3.81 -7.69
N GLU A 163 8.44 4.26 -8.93
CA GLU A 163 9.24 3.74 -10.05
C GLU A 163 10.75 3.86 -9.82
N ARG A 164 11.19 4.93 -9.16
CA ARG A 164 12.60 5.12 -8.81
C ARG A 164 13.05 4.23 -7.65
N LEU A 165 12.18 3.98 -6.68
CA LEU A 165 12.50 3.18 -5.50
C LEU A 165 12.47 1.67 -5.77
N LEU A 166 11.68 1.25 -6.75
CA LEU A 166 11.44 -0.16 -7.06
C LEU A 166 11.96 -0.48 -8.46
N PRO A 167 13.03 -1.27 -8.58
CA PRO A 167 13.56 -1.71 -9.89
C PRO A 167 12.57 -2.61 -10.65
#